data_6b240c7cfda5341bd27d1b0a1f9623cb
#
_entry.id   6b240c7cfda5341bd27d1b0a1f9623cb
#
_cell.length_a   1.000
_cell.length_b   1.000
_cell.length_c   1.000
_cell.angle_alpha   90.00
_cell.angle_beta   90.00
_cell.angle_gamma   90.00
#
_symmetry.space_group_name_H-M   'P 1'
#
loop_
_entity.id
_entity.type
_entity.pdbx_description
1 polymer ?
#
loop_
_entity_poly.entity_id
_entity_poly.type
_entity_poly.pdbx_seq_one_letter_code
_entity_poly.pdbx_strand_id
1 'polypeptide(L)'
;EMCIRDRTWSNQAVFFTRQLWNMLVLARVITIGAYNRNESRGAHYKPEFPDRNDDEWLKTTMAHYRGRTEKPEFTYEPVDVSLIPPRKRDYTSKSKGGKK
;
A
#
# COMPACT_ATOMS: atom_id res chain seq x y z
N GLU A 1 15.00 -11.88 -27.53
CA GLU A 1 16.46 -11.96 -27.17
C GLU A 1 16.80 -10.74 -26.33
N MET A 2 16.97 -10.96 -25.04
CA MET A 2 17.44 -9.92 -24.15
C MET A 2 18.95 -9.90 -24.26
N CYS A 3 19.50 -9.02 -25.14
CA CYS A 3 20.94 -8.86 -25.30
C CYS A 3 21.52 -8.25 -24.01
N ILE A 4 21.94 -9.10 -23.09
CA ILE A 4 22.79 -8.71 -21.98
C ILE A 4 24.15 -8.41 -22.59
N ARG A 5 24.44 -7.14 -22.84
CA ARG A 5 25.78 -6.72 -23.24
C ARG A 5 26.72 -6.97 -22.08
N ASP A 6 27.63 -7.93 -22.25
CA ASP A 6 28.75 -8.20 -21.34
C ASP A 6 29.72 -7.04 -21.32
N ARG A 7 29.35 -5.98 -20.65
CA ARG A 7 30.28 -4.89 -20.31
C ARG A 7 30.81 -5.18 -18.91
N THR A 8 32.11 -5.32 -18.80
CA THR A 8 32.85 -5.52 -17.55
C THR A 8 32.75 -4.33 -16.58
N TRP A 9 32.29 -3.19 -17.07
CA TRP A 9 32.13 -1.96 -16.29
C TRP A 9 30.65 -1.65 -16.10
N SER A 10 30.18 -1.72 -14.82
CA SER A 10 28.85 -1.30 -14.37
C SER A 10 27.68 -1.71 -15.28
N ASN A 11 27.23 -2.97 -15.17
CA ASN A 11 26.08 -3.46 -15.95
C ASN A 11 24.75 -3.04 -15.28
N GLN A 12 24.16 -1.93 -15.74
CA GLN A 12 22.87 -1.42 -15.25
C GLN A 12 21.73 -2.45 -15.42
N ALA A 13 21.75 -3.29 -16.44
CA ALA A 13 20.72 -4.30 -16.66
C ALA A 13 20.66 -5.33 -15.54
N VAL A 14 21.79 -5.76 -15.00
CA VAL A 14 21.85 -6.66 -13.83
C VAL A 14 21.28 -5.99 -12.59
N PHE A 15 21.62 -4.72 -12.39
CA PHE A 15 21.09 -3.94 -11.26
C PHE A 15 19.58 -3.78 -11.34
N PHE A 16 19.04 -3.38 -12.48
CA PHE A 16 17.59 -3.24 -12.71
C PHE A 16 16.85 -4.58 -12.59
N THR A 17 17.44 -5.67 -13.05
CA THR A 17 16.84 -7.00 -12.92
C THR A 17 16.72 -7.40 -11.44
N ARG A 18 17.72 -7.11 -10.62
CA ARG A 18 17.65 -7.35 -9.18
C ARG A 18 16.61 -6.46 -8.49
N GLN A 19 16.55 -5.19 -8.89
CA GLN A 19 15.53 -4.27 -8.38
C GLN A 19 14.11 -4.73 -8.75
N LEU A 20 13.88 -5.16 -10.00
CA LEU A 20 12.59 -5.68 -10.43
C LEU A 20 12.13 -6.85 -9.56
N TRP A 21 13.04 -7.74 -9.20
CA TRP A 21 12.72 -8.84 -8.29
C TRP A 21 12.24 -8.35 -6.94
N ASN A 22 12.93 -7.41 -6.33
CA ASN A 22 12.52 -6.81 -5.05
C ASN A 22 11.18 -6.09 -5.16
N MET A 23 10.94 -5.39 -6.27
CA MET A 23 9.66 -4.74 -6.56
C MET A 23 8.51 -5.74 -6.65
N LEU A 24 8.71 -6.90 -7.27
CA LEU A 24 7.69 -7.95 -7.36
C LEU A 24 7.33 -8.53 -5.99
N VAL A 25 8.31 -8.72 -5.10
CA VAL A 25 8.06 -9.16 -3.73
C VAL A 25 7.22 -8.12 -2.98
N LEU A 26 7.57 -6.84 -3.07
CA LEU A 26 6.83 -5.75 -2.44
C LEU A 26 5.42 -5.61 -3.04
N ALA A 27 5.29 -5.68 -4.36
CA ALA A 27 4.00 -5.62 -5.04
C ALA A 27 3.05 -6.73 -4.56
N ARG A 28 3.58 -7.95 -4.38
CA ARG A 28 2.81 -9.07 -3.83
C ARG A 28 2.28 -8.76 -2.43
N VAL A 29 3.12 -8.23 -1.55
CA VAL A 29 2.73 -7.85 -0.18
C VAL A 29 1.65 -6.77 -0.21
N ILE A 30 1.85 -5.72 -0.99
CA ILE A 30 0.90 -4.60 -1.11
C ILE A 30 -0.44 -5.11 -1.64
N THR A 31 -0.44 -5.93 -2.69
CA THR A 31 -1.66 -6.44 -3.30
C THR A 31 -2.45 -7.34 -2.35
N ILE A 32 -1.80 -8.25 -1.65
CA ILE A 32 -2.47 -9.14 -0.70
C ILE A 32 -2.98 -8.34 0.51
N GLY A 33 -2.21 -7.38 1.02
CA GLY A 33 -2.62 -6.50 2.10
C GLY A 33 -3.85 -5.67 1.73
N ALA A 34 -3.87 -5.10 0.53
CA ALA A 34 -5.01 -4.35 0.01
C ALA A 34 -6.24 -5.25 -0.21
N TYR A 35 -6.04 -6.46 -0.74
CA TYR A 35 -7.13 -7.41 -0.94
C TYR A 35 -7.82 -7.80 0.38
N ASN A 36 -7.04 -8.02 1.44
CA ASN A 36 -7.57 -8.40 2.76
C ASN A 36 -8.28 -7.24 3.47
N ARG A 37 -7.98 -5.99 3.13
CA ARG A 37 -8.55 -4.82 3.79
C ARG A 37 -9.91 -4.46 3.21
N ASN A 38 -10.99 -4.66 3.98
CA ASN A 38 -12.37 -4.43 3.55
C ASN A 38 -12.87 -3.05 3.97
N GLU A 39 -12.22 -2.02 3.47
CA GLU A 39 -12.61 -0.62 3.63
C GLU A 39 -12.01 0.22 2.51
N SER A 40 -12.47 1.47 2.38
CA SER A 40 -11.83 2.48 1.54
C SER A 40 -11.25 3.58 2.43
N ARG A 41 -9.91 3.74 2.41
CA ARG A 41 -9.19 4.70 3.27
C ARG A 41 -7.99 5.30 2.53
N GLY A 42 -7.90 6.61 2.51
CA GLY A 42 -6.83 7.32 1.80
C GLY A 42 -6.84 7.02 0.31
N ALA A 43 -5.73 6.54 -0.22
CA ALA A 43 -5.60 6.13 -1.62
C ALA A 43 -6.13 4.71 -1.90
N HIS A 44 -6.41 3.93 -0.85
CA HIS A 44 -6.99 2.60 -1.00
C HIS A 44 -8.49 2.70 -1.23
N TYR A 45 -8.94 2.27 -2.40
CA TYR A 45 -10.35 2.25 -2.78
C TYR A 45 -10.78 0.84 -3.20
N LYS A 46 -11.82 0.34 -2.54
CA LYS A 46 -12.43 -0.96 -2.82
C LYS A 46 -13.91 -0.77 -3.12
N PRO A 47 -14.37 -1.01 -4.37
CA PRO A 47 -15.76 -0.72 -4.77
C PRO A 47 -16.82 -1.41 -3.93
N GLU A 48 -16.53 -2.61 -3.44
CA GLU A 48 -17.42 -3.39 -2.58
C GLU A 48 -17.54 -2.80 -1.16
N PHE A 49 -16.57 -2.00 -0.75
CA PHE A 49 -16.51 -1.35 0.56
C PHE A 49 -16.12 0.12 0.39
N PRO A 50 -17.02 0.98 -0.15
CA PRO A 50 -16.67 2.36 -0.51
C PRO A 50 -16.43 3.27 0.68
N ASP A 51 -16.92 2.89 1.86
CA ASP A 51 -16.82 3.69 3.09
C ASP A 51 -15.63 3.29 3.95
N ARG A 52 -15.16 4.27 4.73
CA ARG A 52 -14.15 4.06 5.77
C ARG A 52 -14.81 3.38 6.98
N ASN A 53 -14.16 2.34 7.48
CA ASN A 53 -14.61 1.60 8.67
C ASN A 53 -13.59 1.76 9.80
N ASP A 54 -13.87 2.71 10.71
CA ASP A 54 -12.98 2.98 11.85
C ASP A 54 -13.15 1.96 12.98
N ASP A 55 -14.27 1.25 13.05
CA ASP A 55 -14.55 0.31 14.13
C ASP A 55 -13.70 -0.97 13.98
N GLU A 56 -13.57 -1.46 12.75
CA GLU A 56 -12.84 -2.71 12.48
C GLU A 56 -11.44 -2.48 11.91
N TRP A 57 -11.23 -1.40 11.14
CA TRP A 57 -10.05 -1.21 10.33
C TRP A 57 -9.16 -0.03 10.75
N LEU A 58 -9.40 0.57 11.91
CA LEU A 58 -8.49 1.57 12.49
C LEU A 58 -7.28 0.88 13.12
N LYS A 59 -6.52 0.20 12.26
CA LYS A 59 -5.36 -0.61 12.64
C LYS A 59 -4.29 -0.58 11.54
N THR A 60 -3.04 -0.68 11.98
CA THR A 60 -1.89 -0.81 11.09
C THR A 60 -1.74 -2.24 10.62
N THR A 61 -1.60 -2.43 9.32
CA THR A 61 -1.32 -3.74 8.74
C THR A 61 0.18 -4.00 8.80
N MET A 62 0.58 -5.04 9.51
CA MET A 62 1.95 -5.51 9.60
C MET A 62 2.12 -6.73 8.69
N ALA A 63 3.07 -6.67 7.77
CA ALA A 63 3.37 -7.76 6.86
C ALA A 63 4.70 -8.42 7.24
N HIS A 64 4.68 -9.72 7.48
CA HIS A 64 5.85 -10.50 7.85
C HIS A 64 6.34 -11.31 6.66
N TYR A 65 7.59 -11.10 6.27
CA TYR A 65 8.22 -11.86 5.20
C TYR A 65 8.56 -13.28 5.66
N ARG A 66 8.06 -14.27 4.95
CA ARG A 66 8.30 -15.70 5.26
C ARG A 66 9.18 -16.40 4.23
N GLY A 67 9.56 -15.74 3.17
CA GLY A 67 10.36 -16.32 2.09
C GLY A 67 9.83 -15.94 0.72
N ARG A 68 10.57 -16.32 -0.33
CA ARG A 68 10.24 -15.92 -1.71
C ARG A 68 9.00 -16.62 -2.26
N THR A 69 8.76 -17.87 -1.87
CA THR A 69 7.67 -18.72 -2.37
C THR A 69 6.45 -18.71 -1.47
N GLU A 70 6.64 -18.41 -0.19
CA GLU A 70 5.58 -18.42 0.80
C GLU A 70 4.71 -17.15 0.74
N LYS A 71 3.47 -17.26 1.17
CA LYS A 71 2.60 -16.10 1.33
C LYS A 71 3.08 -15.27 2.52
N PRO A 72 3.11 -13.93 2.41
CA PRO A 72 3.38 -13.08 3.57
C PRO A 72 2.29 -13.28 4.62
N GLU A 73 2.68 -13.30 5.87
CA GLU A 73 1.76 -13.32 7.01
C GLU A 73 1.38 -11.90 7.40
N PHE A 74 0.11 -11.67 7.68
CA PHE A 74 -0.39 -10.36 8.06
C PHE A 74 -0.89 -10.38 9.50
N THR A 75 -0.42 -9.41 10.28
CA THR A 75 -0.93 -9.09 11.61
C THR A 75 -1.42 -7.65 11.66
N TYR A 76 -2.24 -7.32 12.63
CA TYR A 76 -2.85 -6.01 12.76
C TYR A 76 -2.62 -5.46 14.15
N GLU A 77 -2.14 -4.21 14.22
CA GLU A 77 -1.95 -3.48 15.47
C GLU A 77 -2.91 -2.30 15.55
N PRO A 78 -3.60 -2.11 16.68
CA PRO A 78 -4.49 -0.96 16.86
C PRO A 78 -3.71 0.35 16.81
N VAL A 79 -4.30 1.38 16.22
CA VAL A 79 -3.72 2.73 16.21
C VAL A 79 -4.15 3.46 17.49
N ASP A 80 -3.19 4.02 18.22
CA ASP A 80 -3.50 4.90 19.36
C ASP A 80 -4.04 6.24 18.85
N VAL A 81 -5.29 6.54 19.21
CA VAL A 81 -6.01 7.75 18.83
C VAL A 81 -6.33 8.63 20.05
N SER A 82 -5.70 8.37 21.17
CA SER A 82 -5.97 9.07 22.45
C SER A 82 -5.76 10.59 22.36
N LEU A 83 -4.75 11.02 21.59
CA LEU A 83 -4.43 12.45 21.44
C LEU A 83 -5.25 13.13 20.34
N ILE A 84 -5.48 12.44 19.23
CA ILE A 84 -6.18 12.98 18.06
C ILE A 84 -7.19 11.95 17.57
N PRO A 85 -8.48 12.10 17.87
CA PRO A 85 -9.51 11.20 17.38
C PRO A 85 -9.67 11.30 15.86
N PRO A 86 -9.95 10.19 15.17
CA PRO A 86 -10.12 10.18 13.73
C PRO A 86 -11.35 11.00 13.33
N ARG A 87 -11.19 11.91 12.36
CA ARG A 87 -12.28 12.68 11.78
C ARG A 87 -12.60 12.18 10.36
N LYS A 88 -13.89 12.09 10.05
CA LYS A 88 -14.32 11.84 8.68
C LYS A 88 -13.91 13.03 7.82
N ARG A 89 -13.13 12.77 6.77
CA ARG A 89 -12.71 13.81 5.83
C ARG A 89 -13.84 14.04 4.82
N ASP A 90 -14.35 15.25 4.76
CA ASP A 90 -15.32 15.67 3.75
C ASP A 90 -14.58 16.27 2.55
N TYR A 91 -14.71 15.64 1.39
CA TYR A 91 -14.16 16.12 0.13
C TYR A 91 -15.16 16.98 -0.67
N THR A 92 -16.39 17.13 -0.15
CA THR A 92 -17.45 17.90 -0.81
C THR A 92 -17.43 19.38 -0.47
N SER A 93 -16.31 19.93 0.04
CA SER A 93 -16.20 21.36 0.28
C SER A 93 -16.43 22.13 -1.03
N LYS A 94 -17.68 22.48 -1.29
CA LYS A 94 -18.04 23.54 -2.22
C LYS A 94 -17.18 24.74 -1.83
N SER A 95 -16.28 25.17 -2.71
CA SER A 95 -15.61 26.44 -2.56
C SER A 95 -16.74 27.51 -2.42
N LYS A 96 -16.94 28.03 -1.23
CA LYS A 96 -17.71 29.25 -1.07
C LYS A 96 -16.90 30.34 -1.74
N GLY A 97 -17.08 30.46 -3.07
CA GLY A 97 -16.63 31.60 -3.82
C GLY A 97 -17.18 32.85 -3.17
N GLY A 98 -16.26 33.63 -2.58
CA GLY A 98 -16.60 34.93 -2.04
C GLY A 98 -17.23 35.76 -3.14
N LYS A 99 -18.48 36.12 -2.97
CA LYS A 99 -19.05 37.32 -3.63
C LYS A 99 -18.43 38.51 -2.89
N LYS A 100 -17.62 39.27 -3.62
CA LYS A 100 -17.48 40.72 -3.43
C LYS A 100 -18.44 41.40 -4.34
#